data_42c0491f18577da4bd4fd420c74b08cc
#
_entry.id   42c0491f18577da4bd4fd420c74b08cc
#
_cell.length_a   1.000
_cell.length_b   1.000
_cell.length_c   1.000
_cell.angle_alpha   90.00
_cell.angle_beta   90.00
_cell.angle_gamma   90.00
#
_symmetry.space_group_name_H-M   'P 1'
#
loop_
_entity.id
_entity.type
_entity.pdbx_description
1 polymer ?
#
loop_
_entity_poly.entity_id
_entity_poly.type
_entity_poly.pdbx_seq_one_letter_code
_entity_poly.pdbx_strand_id
1 'polypeptide(L)'
;MTAALIDGKAHAARLRARVAEGVSRFGAATGRVPGLAVVLVGDDPASTVYVRSKQKQTIETGMTSFAHRLRADTSQADLVALVDALNSDDAVDGILVQLPLPGHLDPLAVIDRIDPDKDVDGLHVVSAGRLVAGIRGHVSCTPLGCMMLIRDVLGDNIAGKEAVVIGRSILVGKPVAQLLLAANCTVTMAHSRTQTLSAVVGRADIVVAAVGRAEMVKAHWIKPGACVIDVGINRVASVEPGKTRLVGDVAFAEVAEVAGSITPVPGGVGPMTIACLLHNTLQAARMRAGLAADRGV
;
A
#
# COMPACT_ATOMS: atom_id res chain seq x y z
N MET A 1 -3.81 -23.60 -18.60
CA MET A 1 -2.58 -22.75 -18.71
C MET A 1 -2.39 -22.13 -17.35
N THR A 2 -1.25 -22.32 -16.72
CA THR A 2 -0.94 -21.74 -15.41
C THR A 2 -0.84 -20.22 -15.54
N ALA A 3 -1.41 -19.48 -14.59
CA ALA A 3 -1.41 -18.02 -14.57
C ALA A 3 0.02 -17.42 -14.63
N ALA A 4 0.17 -16.29 -15.31
CA ALA A 4 1.41 -15.51 -15.23
C ALA A 4 1.62 -14.99 -13.79
N LEU A 5 2.82 -15.20 -13.24
CA LEU A 5 3.15 -14.74 -11.92
C LEU A 5 3.44 -13.25 -11.93
N ILE A 6 2.74 -12.49 -11.08
CA ILE A 6 2.99 -11.05 -10.89
C ILE A 6 4.06 -10.89 -9.80
N ASP A 7 5.32 -10.76 -10.20
CA ASP A 7 6.45 -10.65 -9.27
C ASP A 7 6.55 -9.25 -8.65
N GLY A 8 5.89 -9.05 -7.52
CA GLY A 8 5.92 -7.78 -6.80
C GLY A 8 7.29 -7.40 -6.24
N LYS A 9 8.20 -8.36 -6.01
CA LYS A 9 9.57 -8.05 -5.59
C LYS A 9 10.35 -7.38 -6.71
N ALA A 10 10.25 -7.92 -7.95
CA ALA A 10 10.88 -7.33 -9.12
C ALA A 10 10.32 -5.94 -9.42
N HIS A 11 8.99 -5.76 -9.34
CA HIS A 11 8.33 -4.46 -9.51
C HIS A 11 8.78 -3.44 -8.47
N ALA A 12 8.79 -3.82 -7.18
CA ALA A 12 9.25 -2.95 -6.11
C ALA A 12 10.72 -2.55 -6.27
N ALA A 13 11.58 -3.46 -6.76
CA ALA A 13 12.98 -3.15 -7.03
C ALA A 13 13.12 -2.10 -8.16
N ARG A 14 12.37 -2.26 -9.26
CA ARG A 14 12.34 -1.27 -10.36
C ARG A 14 11.82 0.08 -9.88
N LEU A 15 10.74 0.11 -9.09
CA LEU A 15 10.20 1.34 -8.55
C LEU A 15 11.21 2.04 -7.63
N ARG A 16 11.87 1.32 -6.71
CA ARG A 16 12.92 1.91 -5.85
C ARG A 16 14.11 2.47 -6.64
N ALA A 17 14.53 1.79 -7.70
CA ALA A 17 15.60 2.32 -8.56
C ALA A 17 15.20 3.65 -9.19
N ARG A 18 13.99 3.76 -9.76
CA ARG A 18 13.45 5.03 -10.30
C ARG A 18 13.32 6.10 -9.22
N VAL A 19 12.88 5.73 -8.02
CA VAL A 19 12.81 6.66 -6.88
C VAL A 19 14.21 7.19 -6.54
N ALA A 20 15.24 6.33 -6.46
CA ALA A 20 16.62 6.75 -6.18
C ALA A 20 17.15 7.74 -7.23
N GLU A 21 16.87 7.49 -8.51
CA GLU A 21 17.20 8.46 -9.58
C GLU A 21 16.43 9.77 -9.40
N GLY A 22 15.15 9.72 -9.03
CA GLY A 22 14.32 10.88 -8.73
C GLY A 22 14.84 11.67 -7.53
N VAL A 23 15.33 11.01 -6.48
CA VAL A 23 15.98 11.63 -5.32
C VAL A 23 17.25 12.35 -5.73
N SER A 24 18.08 11.74 -6.58
CA SER A 24 19.29 12.38 -7.11
C SER A 24 18.96 13.65 -7.90
N ARG A 25 17.95 13.58 -8.81
CA ARG A 25 17.47 14.77 -9.56
C ARG A 25 16.92 15.85 -8.64
N PHE A 26 16.19 15.46 -7.60
CA PHE A 26 15.66 16.40 -6.59
C PHE A 26 16.79 17.09 -5.84
N GLY A 27 17.80 16.33 -5.39
CA GLY A 27 18.98 16.87 -4.71
C GLY A 27 19.75 17.88 -5.58
N ALA A 28 19.95 17.55 -6.85
CA ALA A 28 20.60 18.47 -7.80
C ALA A 28 19.81 19.77 -8.01
N ALA A 29 18.47 19.71 -7.97
CA ALA A 29 17.60 20.87 -8.20
C ALA A 29 17.40 21.75 -6.94
N THR A 30 17.51 21.18 -5.74
CA THR A 30 17.12 21.87 -4.49
C THR A 30 18.23 22.00 -3.46
N GLY A 31 19.35 21.29 -3.62
CA GLY A 31 20.44 21.23 -2.64
C GLY A 31 20.15 20.39 -1.39
N ARG A 32 18.99 19.73 -1.30
CA ARG A 32 18.61 18.85 -0.18
C ARG A 32 18.07 17.51 -0.67
N VAL A 33 17.94 16.54 0.23
CA VAL A 33 17.31 15.25 -0.07
C VAL A 33 15.95 15.13 0.64
N PRO A 34 14.99 14.34 0.12
CA PRO A 34 13.72 14.10 0.78
C PRO A 34 13.90 13.42 2.15
N GLY A 35 13.08 13.78 3.12
CA GLY A 35 13.08 13.23 4.47
C GLY A 35 11.79 12.47 4.79
N LEU A 36 11.92 11.22 5.28
CA LEU A 36 10.82 10.40 5.76
C LEU A 36 10.91 10.19 7.26
N ALA A 37 9.90 10.64 8.01
CA ALA A 37 9.73 10.32 9.42
C ALA A 37 8.82 9.09 9.58
N VAL A 38 9.31 8.12 10.36
CA VAL A 38 8.56 6.91 10.71
C VAL A 38 8.43 6.83 12.23
N VAL A 39 7.20 6.86 12.72
CA VAL A 39 6.87 6.79 14.15
C VAL A 39 6.37 5.39 14.48
N LEU A 40 6.99 4.73 15.45
CA LEU A 40 6.57 3.44 16.01
C LEU A 40 6.27 3.62 17.50
N VAL A 41 5.10 3.18 17.95
CA VAL A 41 4.72 3.18 19.36
C VAL A 41 4.64 1.75 19.86
N GLY A 42 5.41 1.43 20.90
CA GLY A 42 5.52 0.09 21.45
C GLY A 42 6.46 -0.83 20.67
N ASP A 43 6.46 -2.11 21.06
CA ASP A 43 7.45 -3.12 20.61
C ASP A 43 6.81 -4.30 19.89
N ASP A 44 5.68 -4.09 19.15
CA ASP A 44 5.10 -5.15 18.35
C ASP A 44 6.14 -5.72 17.36
N PRO A 45 6.42 -7.04 17.42
CA PRO A 45 7.50 -7.62 16.62
C PRO A 45 7.30 -7.47 15.11
N ALA A 46 6.05 -7.56 14.62
CA ALA A 46 5.76 -7.42 13.20
C ALA A 46 5.99 -5.98 12.75
N SER A 47 5.47 -5.00 13.48
CA SER A 47 5.69 -3.56 13.24
C SER A 47 7.17 -3.19 13.28
N THR A 48 7.93 -3.74 14.21
CA THR A 48 9.38 -3.52 14.34
C THR A 48 10.13 -3.98 13.08
N VAL A 49 9.81 -5.16 12.54
CA VAL A 49 10.42 -5.67 11.30
C VAL A 49 10.09 -4.77 10.11
N TYR A 50 8.82 -4.36 9.99
CA TYR A 50 8.38 -3.46 8.91
C TYR A 50 9.08 -2.09 8.99
N VAL A 51 9.17 -1.50 10.17
CA VAL A 51 9.84 -0.19 10.38
C VAL A 51 11.33 -0.28 10.03
N ARG A 52 12.03 -1.34 10.46
CA ARG A 52 13.44 -1.56 10.07
C ARG A 52 13.60 -1.66 8.55
N SER A 53 12.70 -2.38 7.87
CA SER A 53 12.73 -2.50 6.41
C SER A 53 12.47 -1.16 5.73
N LYS A 54 11.52 -0.34 6.23
CA LYS A 54 11.25 1.02 5.74
C LYS A 54 12.48 1.90 5.88
N GLN A 55 13.10 1.95 7.07
CA GLN A 55 14.31 2.73 7.33
C GLN A 55 15.46 2.36 6.39
N LYS A 56 15.75 1.05 6.29
CA LYS A 56 16.81 0.55 5.41
C LYS A 56 16.58 1.01 3.97
N GLN A 57 15.38 0.79 3.41
CA GLN A 57 15.08 1.14 2.03
C GLN A 57 15.01 2.65 1.79
N THR A 58 14.61 3.46 2.78
CA THR A 58 14.69 4.93 2.74
C THR A 58 16.13 5.39 2.53
N ILE A 59 17.06 4.86 3.33
CA ILE A 59 18.48 5.20 3.24
C ILE A 59 19.08 4.70 1.90
N GLU A 60 18.75 3.47 1.49
CA GLU A 60 19.22 2.88 0.23
C GLU A 60 18.78 3.67 -1.01
N THR A 61 17.65 4.38 -0.95
CA THR A 61 17.18 5.26 -2.04
C THR A 61 17.76 6.68 -1.95
N GLY A 62 18.67 6.97 -1.00
CA GLY A 62 19.31 8.26 -0.85
C GLY A 62 18.51 9.31 -0.08
N MET A 63 17.40 8.93 0.56
CA MET A 63 16.57 9.79 1.41
C MET A 63 17.10 9.82 2.85
N THR A 64 16.78 10.89 3.58
CA THR A 64 16.98 10.95 5.03
C THR A 64 15.87 10.19 5.74
N SER A 65 16.23 9.34 6.72
CA SER A 65 15.27 8.59 7.54
C SER A 65 15.29 9.09 8.98
N PHE A 66 14.15 9.59 9.45
CA PHE A 66 13.92 10.01 10.83
C PHE A 66 13.09 8.94 11.53
N ALA A 67 13.72 8.22 12.47
CA ALA A 67 13.06 7.11 13.17
C ALA A 67 12.72 7.51 14.60
N HIS A 68 11.45 7.51 14.92
CA HIS A 68 10.93 7.81 16.24
C HIS A 68 10.34 6.54 16.88
N ARG A 69 10.97 6.07 17.95
CA ARG A 69 10.47 4.92 18.72
C ARG A 69 9.97 5.43 20.06
N LEU A 70 8.67 5.30 20.23
CA LEU A 70 7.99 5.70 21.47
C LEU A 70 7.66 4.46 22.31
N ARG A 71 7.60 4.66 23.61
CA ARG A 71 7.22 3.60 24.56
C ARG A 71 5.76 3.18 24.35
N ALA A 72 5.43 1.96 24.72
CA ALA A 72 4.06 1.44 24.60
C ALA A 72 3.04 2.21 25.48
N ASP A 73 3.50 2.87 26.55
CA ASP A 73 2.71 3.69 27.46
C ASP A 73 2.67 5.19 27.09
N THR A 74 3.18 5.57 25.92
CA THR A 74 3.14 6.95 25.41
C THR A 74 1.72 7.47 25.36
N SER A 75 1.48 8.68 25.88
CA SER A 75 0.15 9.28 25.88
C SER A 75 -0.26 9.75 24.47
N GLN A 76 -1.58 9.89 24.26
CA GLN A 76 -2.12 10.50 23.03
C GLN A 76 -1.55 11.91 22.82
N ALA A 77 -1.43 12.70 23.88
CA ALA A 77 -0.92 14.08 23.82
C ALA A 77 0.55 14.12 23.37
N ASP A 78 1.40 13.24 23.90
CA ASP A 78 2.81 13.19 23.53
C ASP A 78 3.01 12.73 22.07
N LEU A 79 2.20 11.77 21.63
CA LEU A 79 2.23 11.31 20.23
C LEU A 79 1.78 12.42 19.27
N VAL A 80 0.72 13.15 19.60
CA VAL A 80 0.24 14.29 18.83
C VAL A 80 1.29 15.42 18.82
N ALA A 81 1.90 15.72 19.94
CA ALA A 81 2.97 16.73 20.01
C ALA A 81 4.18 16.38 19.13
N LEU A 82 4.54 15.09 19.05
CA LEU A 82 5.58 14.65 18.09
C LEU A 82 5.14 14.86 16.64
N VAL A 83 3.90 14.52 16.30
CA VAL A 83 3.37 14.74 14.94
C VAL A 83 3.38 16.22 14.58
N ASP A 84 3.01 17.12 15.52
CA ASP A 84 3.05 18.57 15.33
C ASP A 84 4.48 19.08 15.09
N ALA A 85 5.44 18.57 15.83
CA ALA A 85 6.85 18.90 15.62
C ALA A 85 7.33 18.44 14.24
N LEU A 86 6.95 17.22 13.80
CA LEU A 86 7.29 16.70 12.46
C LEU A 86 6.60 17.46 11.34
N ASN A 87 5.35 17.92 11.54
CA ASN A 87 4.67 18.79 10.60
C ASN A 87 5.42 20.09 10.36
N SER A 88 6.02 20.65 11.42
CA SER A 88 6.74 21.92 11.39
C SER A 88 8.21 21.80 10.95
N ASP A 89 8.75 20.58 10.86
CA ASP A 89 10.13 20.34 10.45
C ASP A 89 10.27 20.36 8.93
N ASP A 90 11.01 21.32 8.39
CA ASP A 90 11.26 21.46 6.94
C ASP A 90 12.12 20.33 6.37
N ALA A 91 12.89 19.62 7.18
CA ALA A 91 13.66 18.45 6.77
C ALA A 91 12.78 17.21 6.55
N VAL A 92 11.55 17.21 7.08
CA VAL A 92 10.60 16.10 6.97
C VAL A 92 9.60 16.39 5.86
N ASP A 93 9.64 15.60 4.80
CA ASP A 93 8.70 15.68 3.67
C ASP A 93 7.55 14.67 3.75
N GLY A 94 7.76 13.58 4.47
CA GLY A 94 6.74 12.56 4.67
C GLY A 94 6.71 12.08 6.11
N ILE A 95 5.51 11.84 6.63
CA ILE A 95 5.26 11.31 7.97
C ILE A 95 4.46 10.01 7.83
N LEU A 96 4.92 8.97 8.53
CA LEU A 96 4.19 7.71 8.67
C LEU A 96 4.13 7.33 10.15
N VAL A 97 2.92 7.12 10.66
CA VAL A 97 2.68 6.51 11.98
C VAL A 97 2.33 5.04 11.77
N GLN A 98 3.20 4.16 12.25
CA GLN A 98 3.05 2.72 12.03
C GLN A 98 1.86 2.16 12.80
N LEU A 99 0.90 1.60 12.08
CA LEU A 99 -0.24 0.88 12.65
C LEU A 99 0.07 -0.62 12.82
N PRO A 100 -0.57 -1.30 13.79
CA PRO A 100 -1.53 -0.76 14.76
C PRO A 100 -0.86 0.02 15.90
N LEU A 101 -1.58 0.98 16.48
CA LEU A 101 -1.18 1.65 17.72
C LEU A 101 -1.65 0.83 18.94
N PRO A 102 -1.02 1.01 20.13
CA PRO A 102 -1.55 0.51 21.39
C PRO A 102 -3.01 0.94 21.62
N GLY A 103 -3.83 0.05 22.22
CA GLY A 103 -5.29 0.20 22.28
C GLY A 103 -5.83 1.40 23.06
N HIS A 104 -4.99 2.14 23.80
CA HIS A 104 -5.36 3.37 24.49
C HIS A 104 -5.20 4.63 23.63
N LEU A 105 -4.61 4.49 22.43
CA LEU A 105 -4.44 5.58 21.47
C LEU A 105 -5.52 5.51 20.38
N ASP A 106 -6.00 6.68 19.94
CA ASP A 106 -6.91 6.81 18.81
C ASP A 106 -6.11 7.01 17.50
N PRO A 107 -6.05 5.98 16.62
CA PRO A 107 -5.28 6.09 15.38
C PRO A 107 -5.82 7.16 14.42
N LEU A 108 -7.15 7.37 14.41
CA LEU A 108 -7.74 8.35 13.49
C LEU A 108 -7.38 9.76 13.91
N ALA A 109 -7.45 10.09 15.19
CA ALA A 109 -7.06 11.39 15.71
C ALA A 109 -5.57 11.70 15.45
N VAL A 110 -4.70 10.67 15.47
CA VAL A 110 -3.27 10.84 15.13
C VAL A 110 -3.05 11.05 13.64
N ILE A 111 -3.71 10.26 12.80
CA ILE A 111 -3.59 10.37 11.34
C ILE A 111 -4.12 11.72 10.86
N ASP A 112 -5.27 12.17 11.36
CA ASP A 112 -5.87 13.45 11.00
C ASP A 112 -5.06 14.67 11.52
N ARG A 113 -4.07 14.45 12.37
CA ARG A 113 -3.14 15.50 12.81
C ARG A 113 -1.94 15.67 11.86
N ILE A 114 -1.64 14.68 11.02
CA ILE A 114 -0.56 14.79 10.04
C ILE A 114 -0.94 15.86 9.00
N ASP A 115 0.01 16.73 8.62
CA ASP A 115 -0.19 17.63 7.49
C ASP A 115 -0.53 16.81 6.23
N PRO A 116 -1.68 17.05 5.57
CA PRO A 116 -2.08 16.31 4.38
C PRO A 116 -1.04 16.28 3.25
N ASP A 117 -0.16 17.28 3.17
CA ASP A 117 0.91 17.31 2.19
C ASP A 117 2.16 16.53 2.62
N LYS A 118 2.20 16.06 3.89
CA LYS A 118 3.19 15.11 4.44
C LYS A 118 2.59 13.72 4.72
N ASP A 119 1.29 13.50 4.48
CA ASP A 119 0.62 12.20 4.64
C ASP A 119 1.01 11.23 3.52
N VAL A 120 2.24 10.74 3.55
CA VAL A 120 2.78 9.86 2.49
C VAL A 120 2.23 8.43 2.53
N ASP A 121 1.55 8.04 3.61
CA ASP A 121 0.79 6.77 3.65
C ASP A 121 -0.62 6.90 3.04
N GLY A 122 -1.08 8.15 2.82
CA GLY A 122 -2.34 8.45 2.13
C GLY A 122 -3.59 8.05 2.93
N LEU A 123 -3.54 8.16 4.26
CA LEU A 123 -4.60 7.72 5.17
C LEU A 123 -5.42 8.88 5.75
N HIS A 124 -4.93 10.11 5.64
CA HIS A 124 -5.61 11.30 6.11
C HIS A 124 -6.94 11.51 5.37
N VAL A 125 -7.96 12.02 6.06
CA VAL A 125 -9.29 12.26 5.49
C VAL A 125 -9.24 13.17 4.24
N VAL A 126 -8.34 14.14 4.20
CA VAL A 126 -8.12 15.01 3.04
C VAL A 126 -7.53 14.22 1.87
N SER A 127 -6.55 13.32 2.09
CA SER A 127 -6.00 12.45 1.04
C SER A 127 -7.07 11.55 0.46
N ALA A 128 -7.91 10.94 1.31
CA ALA A 128 -9.04 10.12 0.88
C ALA A 128 -10.07 10.95 0.08
N GLY A 129 -10.40 12.17 0.52
CA GLY A 129 -11.30 13.10 -0.18
C GLY A 129 -10.75 13.52 -1.54
N ARG A 130 -9.45 13.87 -1.62
CA ARG A 130 -8.77 14.21 -2.87
C ARG A 130 -8.84 13.05 -3.88
N LEU A 131 -8.61 11.80 -3.40
CA LEU A 131 -8.71 10.62 -4.26
C LEU A 131 -10.11 10.44 -4.84
N VAL A 132 -11.16 10.55 -4.02
CA VAL A 132 -12.57 10.44 -4.46
C VAL A 132 -12.95 11.55 -5.45
N ALA A 133 -12.46 12.77 -5.21
CA ALA A 133 -12.75 13.93 -6.07
C ALA A 133 -11.88 13.98 -7.35
N GLY A 134 -10.94 13.06 -7.53
CA GLY A 134 -9.99 13.08 -8.66
C GLY A 134 -9.01 14.26 -8.59
N ILE A 135 -8.79 14.82 -7.40
CA ILE A 135 -7.86 15.91 -7.15
C ILE A 135 -6.49 15.33 -6.78
N ARG A 136 -5.43 15.99 -7.22
CA ARG A 136 -4.07 15.56 -6.91
C ARG A 136 -3.82 15.50 -5.39
N GLY A 137 -3.26 14.40 -4.92
CA GLY A 137 -2.91 14.16 -3.52
C GLY A 137 -2.15 12.86 -3.35
N HIS A 138 -1.78 12.55 -2.11
CA HIS A 138 -1.18 11.26 -1.80
C HIS A 138 -2.24 10.15 -1.83
N VAL A 139 -1.83 9.00 -2.33
CA VAL A 139 -2.66 7.80 -2.41
C VAL A 139 -2.08 6.75 -1.48
N SER A 140 -2.95 6.02 -0.77
CA SER A 140 -2.52 4.94 0.11
C SER A 140 -1.57 3.97 -0.61
N CYS A 141 -0.46 3.64 0.05
CA CYS A 141 0.69 2.94 -0.54
C CYS A 141 0.32 1.57 -1.13
N THR A 142 -0.42 0.76 -0.39
CA THR A 142 -0.81 -0.59 -0.84
C THR A 142 -1.75 -0.55 -2.05
N PRO A 143 -2.82 0.26 -2.08
CA PRO A 143 -3.66 0.47 -3.26
C PRO A 143 -2.89 0.97 -4.49
N LEU A 144 -1.98 1.92 -4.30
CA LEU A 144 -1.11 2.41 -5.38
C LEU A 144 -0.27 1.26 -5.96
N GLY A 145 0.32 0.43 -5.08
CA GLY A 145 1.07 -0.76 -5.48
C GLY A 145 0.20 -1.77 -6.25
N CYS A 146 -1.04 -2.01 -5.83
CA CYS A 146 -1.98 -2.86 -6.56
C CYS A 146 -2.22 -2.35 -7.98
N MET A 147 -2.46 -1.03 -8.14
CA MET A 147 -2.68 -0.43 -9.46
C MET A 147 -1.45 -0.54 -10.37
N MET A 148 -0.25 -0.34 -9.83
CA MET A 148 0.99 -0.51 -10.60
C MET A 148 1.15 -1.96 -11.10
N LEU A 149 0.86 -2.96 -10.25
CA LEU A 149 0.91 -4.37 -10.62
C LEU A 149 -0.16 -4.75 -11.66
N ILE A 150 -1.38 -4.22 -11.54
CA ILE A 150 -2.45 -4.43 -12.50
C ILE A 150 -2.06 -3.88 -13.88
N ARG A 151 -1.55 -2.65 -13.93
CA ARG A 151 -1.14 -2.01 -15.19
C ARG A 151 0.05 -2.68 -15.85
N ASP A 152 0.98 -3.21 -15.09
CA ASP A 152 2.12 -3.95 -15.65
C ASP A 152 1.68 -5.18 -16.45
N VAL A 153 0.61 -5.84 -16.00
CA VAL A 153 0.09 -7.07 -16.65
C VAL A 153 -0.93 -6.77 -17.73
N LEU A 154 -1.85 -5.82 -17.48
CA LEU A 154 -2.97 -5.54 -18.38
C LEU A 154 -2.73 -4.34 -19.29
N GLY A 155 -1.61 -3.63 -19.13
CA GLY A 155 -1.34 -2.36 -19.79
C GLY A 155 -2.04 -1.17 -19.11
N ASP A 156 -1.71 0.03 -19.58
CA ASP A 156 -2.24 1.28 -18.98
C ASP A 156 -3.74 1.47 -19.22
N ASN A 157 -4.27 0.94 -20.34
CA ASN A 157 -5.68 1.06 -20.67
C ASN A 157 -6.47 -0.14 -20.15
N ILE A 158 -7.07 0.02 -18.98
CA ILE A 158 -7.97 -0.96 -18.37
C ILE A 158 -9.44 -0.49 -18.38
N ALA A 159 -9.76 0.51 -19.19
CA ALA A 159 -11.10 1.06 -19.29
C ALA A 159 -12.13 -0.02 -19.72
N GLY A 160 -13.32 0.03 -19.12
CA GLY A 160 -14.41 -0.91 -19.40
C GLY A 160 -14.27 -2.28 -18.74
N LYS A 161 -13.14 -2.61 -18.09
CA LYS A 161 -13.00 -3.88 -17.37
C LYS A 161 -13.88 -3.94 -16.13
N GLU A 162 -14.47 -5.11 -15.85
CA GLU A 162 -15.16 -5.36 -14.59
C GLU A 162 -14.14 -5.67 -13.50
N ALA A 163 -14.15 -4.88 -12.42
CA ALA A 163 -13.29 -5.06 -11.28
C ALA A 163 -14.09 -5.36 -10.01
N VAL A 164 -13.70 -6.39 -9.28
CA VAL A 164 -14.29 -6.71 -7.98
C VAL A 164 -13.23 -6.59 -6.89
N VAL A 165 -13.51 -5.72 -5.91
CA VAL A 165 -12.69 -5.53 -4.72
C VAL A 165 -13.36 -6.21 -3.55
N ILE A 166 -12.74 -7.28 -3.02
CA ILE A 166 -13.22 -8.00 -1.85
C ILE A 166 -12.57 -7.41 -0.62
N GLY A 167 -13.33 -6.63 0.15
CA GLY A 167 -12.86 -5.86 1.30
C GLY A 167 -13.21 -4.38 1.16
N ARG A 168 -13.38 -3.69 2.32
CA ARG A 168 -13.80 -2.27 2.33
C ARG A 168 -13.09 -1.46 3.41
N SER A 169 -11.84 -1.83 3.74
CA SER A 169 -11.02 -1.06 4.67
C SER A 169 -10.66 0.30 4.08
N ILE A 170 -10.41 1.28 4.96
CA ILE A 170 -9.89 2.58 4.56
C ILE A 170 -8.44 2.48 4.05
N LEU A 171 -7.71 1.46 4.52
CA LEU A 171 -6.31 1.24 4.16
C LEU A 171 -6.14 0.69 2.73
N VAL A 172 -7.06 -0.17 2.27
CA VAL A 172 -6.89 -0.90 1.00
C VAL A 172 -8.16 -0.90 0.15
N GLY A 173 -9.25 -1.51 0.62
CA GLY A 173 -10.41 -1.81 -0.21
C GLY A 173 -11.05 -0.57 -0.83
N LYS A 174 -11.34 0.46 -0.02
CA LYS A 174 -11.93 1.72 -0.52
C LYS A 174 -11.01 2.44 -1.50
N PRO A 175 -9.73 2.72 -1.16
CA PRO A 175 -8.86 3.46 -2.07
C PRO A 175 -8.53 2.70 -3.36
N VAL A 176 -8.34 1.36 -3.35
CA VAL A 176 -8.12 0.63 -4.60
C VAL A 176 -9.36 0.65 -5.51
N ALA A 177 -10.57 0.60 -4.93
CA ALA A 177 -11.80 0.73 -5.70
C ALA A 177 -11.91 2.10 -6.38
N GLN A 178 -11.52 3.19 -5.69
CA GLN A 178 -11.48 4.54 -6.27
C GLN A 178 -10.45 4.66 -7.39
N LEU A 179 -9.27 4.05 -7.23
CA LEU A 179 -8.24 4.05 -8.28
C LEU A 179 -8.69 3.29 -9.53
N LEU A 180 -9.35 2.14 -9.37
CA LEU A 180 -9.92 1.37 -10.48
C LEU A 180 -11.05 2.15 -11.17
N LEU A 181 -11.92 2.84 -10.40
CA LEU A 181 -12.95 3.71 -10.95
C LEU A 181 -12.34 4.87 -11.74
N ALA A 182 -11.31 5.53 -11.20
CA ALA A 182 -10.59 6.59 -11.90
C ALA A 182 -9.88 6.10 -13.18
N ALA A 183 -9.58 4.80 -13.27
CA ALA A 183 -9.06 4.15 -14.48
C ALA A 183 -10.17 3.66 -15.43
N ASN A 184 -11.41 4.13 -15.23
CA ASN A 184 -12.61 3.80 -16.02
C ASN A 184 -13.03 2.32 -15.98
N CYS A 185 -12.70 1.58 -14.90
CA CYS A 185 -13.27 0.27 -14.66
C CYS A 185 -14.70 0.38 -14.13
N THR A 186 -15.53 -0.64 -14.39
CA THR A 186 -16.78 -0.86 -13.67
C THR A 186 -16.45 -1.58 -12.38
N VAL A 187 -16.63 -0.93 -11.22
CA VAL A 187 -16.16 -1.44 -9.93
C VAL A 187 -17.28 -1.94 -9.04
N THR A 188 -17.17 -3.16 -8.56
CA THR A 188 -18.02 -3.70 -7.51
C THR A 188 -17.21 -3.90 -6.24
N MET A 189 -17.65 -3.29 -5.14
CA MET A 189 -17.06 -3.51 -3.82
C MET A 189 -17.87 -4.55 -3.06
N ALA A 190 -17.23 -5.67 -2.71
CA ALA A 190 -17.83 -6.80 -2.00
C ALA A 190 -17.29 -6.90 -0.55
N HIS A 191 -18.09 -7.42 0.35
CA HIS A 191 -17.75 -7.51 1.77
C HIS A 191 -18.51 -8.66 2.47
N SER A 192 -18.34 -8.84 3.77
CA SER A 192 -18.93 -9.92 4.57
C SER A 192 -20.47 -9.97 4.58
N ARG A 193 -21.14 -8.94 4.08
CA ARG A 193 -22.61 -8.90 3.94
C ARG A 193 -23.07 -9.08 2.48
N THR A 194 -22.13 -9.25 1.54
CA THR A 194 -22.47 -9.48 0.13
C THR A 194 -23.07 -10.87 -0.03
N GLN A 195 -24.26 -10.93 -0.61
CA GLN A 195 -24.90 -12.19 -0.97
C GLN A 195 -24.25 -12.78 -2.22
N THR A 196 -24.23 -14.10 -2.32
CA THR A 196 -23.69 -14.84 -3.48
C THR A 196 -22.32 -14.33 -3.94
N LEU A 197 -21.39 -14.13 -2.97
CA LEU A 197 -20.08 -13.51 -3.21
C LEU A 197 -19.30 -14.17 -4.36
N SER A 198 -19.34 -15.49 -4.47
CA SER A 198 -18.68 -16.23 -5.56
C SER A 198 -19.20 -15.83 -6.95
N ALA A 199 -20.52 -15.66 -7.09
CA ALA A 199 -21.12 -15.23 -8.34
C ALA A 199 -20.75 -13.75 -8.70
N VAL A 200 -20.63 -12.90 -7.67
CA VAL A 200 -20.17 -11.51 -7.88
C VAL A 200 -18.72 -11.49 -8.38
N VAL A 201 -17.83 -12.29 -7.78
CA VAL A 201 -16.41 -12.39 -8.16
C VAL A 201 -16.24 -13.04 -9.54
N GLY A 202 -17.08 -14.03 -9.87
CA GLY A 202 -16.97 -14.85 -11.10
C GLY A 202 -17.16 -14.09 -12.43
N ARG A 203 -17.60 -12.84 -12.40
CA ARG A 203 -17.71 -12.00 -13.62
C ARG A 203 -16.51 -11.06 -13.82
N ALA A 204 -15.64 -10.93 -12.82
CA ALA A 204 -14.59 -9.91 -12.81
C ALA A 204 -13.41 -10.24 -13.72
N ASP A 205 -12.96 -9.25 -14.49
CA ASP A 205 -11.68 -9.27 -15.20
C ASP A 205 -10.50 -9.00 -14.26
N ILE A 206 -10.77 -8.23 -13.19
CA ILE A 206 -9.79 -7.87 -12.15
C ILE A 206 -10.39 -8.19 -10.78
N VAL A 207 -9.70 -9.00 -10.00
CA VAL A 207 -10.08 -9.34 -8.62
C VAL A 207 -9.00 -8.82 -7.67
N VAL A 208 -9.39 -8.00 -6.69
CA VAL A 208 -8.52 -7.58 -5.59
C VAL A 208 -9.05 -8.16 -4.29
N ALA A 209 -8.32 -9.08 -3.67
CA ALA A 209 -8.68 -9.71 -2.40
C ALA A 209 -7.95 -9.02 -1.24
N ALA A 210 -8.70 -8.40 -0.31
CA ALA A 210 -8.17 -7.61 0.81
C ALA A 210 -9.07 -7.74 2.06
N VAL A 211 -9.24 -8.97 2.56
CA VAL A 211 -10.15 -9.30 3.66
C VAL A 211 -9.45 -9.86 4.91
N GLY A 212 -8.17 -10.24 4.80
CA GLY A 212 -7.41 -10.84 5.91
C GLY A 212 -7.94 -12.23 6.31
N ARG A 213 -8.40 -13.03 5.34
CA ARG A 213 -8.92 -14.39 5.57
C ARG A 213 -8.19 -15.38 4.67
N ALA A 214 -7.36 -16.22 5.30
CA ALA A 214 -6.52 -17.18 4.61
C ALA A 214 -7.28 -18.02 3.58
N GLU A 215 -6.82 -17.97 2.33
CA GLU A 215 -7.25 -18.81 1.22
C GLU A 215 -8.79 -18.86 1.02
N MET A 216 -9.49 -17.74 1.32
CA MET A 216 -10.94 -17.64 1.21
C MET A 216 -11.42 -17.68 -0.24
N VAL A 217 -10.69 -17.00 -1.14
CA VAL A 217 -11.05 -16.94 -2.57
C VAL A 217 -10.57 -18.21 -3.27
N LYS A 218 -11.52 -18.95 -3.89
CA LYS A 218 -11.30 -20.26 -4.50
C LYS A 218 -11.33 -20.20 -6.03
N ALA A 219 -10.76 -21.21 -6.69
CA ALA A 219 -10.71 -21.29 -8.16
C ALA A 219 -12.07 -21.10 -8.82
N HIS A 220 -13.12 -21.75 -8.29
CA HIS A 220 -14.48 -21.67 -8.85
C HIS A 220 -15.16 -20.29 -8.71
N TRP A 221 -14.51 -19.33 -8.02
CA TRP A 221 -14.95 -17.93 -7.96
C TRP A 221 -14.35 -17.10 -9.07
N ILE A 222 -13.28 -17.56 -9.73
CA ILE A 222 -12.48 -16.76 -10.65
C ILE A 222 -12.91 -16.98 -12.10
N LYS A 223 -13.19 -15.89 -12.78
CA LYS A 223 -13.37 -15.90 -14.25
C LYS A 223 -12.07 -16.38 -14.91
N PRO A 224 -12.13 -17.36 -15.81
CA PRO A 224 -10.93 -17.78 -16.56
C PRO A 224 -10.23 -16.60 -17.23
N GLY A 225 -8.92 -16.48 -17.02
CA GLY A 225 -8.12 -15.39 -17.55
C GLY A 225 -8.11 -14.09 -16.74
N ALA A 226 -8.80 -14.01 -15.60
CA ALA A 226 -8.81 -12.82 -14.75
C ALA A 226 -7.44 -12.49 -14.17
N CYS A 227 -7.19 -11.19 -13.92
CA CYS A 227 -6.04 -10.70 -13.15
C CYS A 227 -6.41 -10.70 -11.65
N VAL A 228 -5.65 -11.44 -10.83
CA VAL A 228 -5.93 -11.61 -9.40
C VAL A 228 -4.82 -10.98 -8.57
N ILE A 229 -5.18 -9.98 -7.77
CA ILE A 229 -4.29 -9.27 -6.84
C ILE A 229 -4.66 -9.69 -5.41
N ASP A 230 -3.78 -10.44 -4.79
CA ASP A 230 -3.91 -10.89 -3.40
C ASP A 230 -3.14 -9.95 -2.47
N VAL A 231 -3.87 -9.18 -1.66
CA VAL A 231 -3.33 -8.25 -0.67
C VAL A 231 -3.20 -8.91 0.69
N GLY A 232 -3.86 -10.06 0.88
CA GLY A 232 -3.88 -10.77 2.16
C GLY A 232 -2.49 -11.20 2.62
N ILE A 233 -2.24 -11.07 3.92
CA ILE A 233 -1.06 -11.62 4.58
C ILE A 233 -1.53 -12.32 5.85
N ASN A 234 -1.70 -13.63 5.77
CA ASN A 234 -2.20 -14.44 6.85
C ASN A 234 -1.12 -15.43 7.32
N ARG A 235 -0.92 -15.54 8.62
CA ARG A 235 -0.01 -16.52 9.21
C ARG A 235 -0.79 -17.77 9.59
N VAL A 236 -0.48 -18.88 8.96
CA VAL A 236 -1.12 -20.19 9.21
C VAL A 236 -0.08 -21.21 9.67
N ALA A 237 -0.53 -22.28 10.31
CA ALA A 237 0.34 -23.40 10.66
C ALA A 237 1.00 -23.99 9.40
N SER A 238 2.27 -24.34 9.49
CA SER A 238 2.98 -25.08 8.44
C SER A 238 2.76 -26.58 8.61
N VAL A 239 3.07 -27.34 7.57
CA VAL A 239 3.16 -28.82 7.66
C VAL A 239 4.27 -29.28 8.63
N GLU A 240 5.28 -28.45 8.86
CA GLU A 240 6.33 -28.72 9.85
C GLU A 240 5.83 -28.31 11.25
N PRO A 241 5.84 -29.21 12.25
CA PRO A 241 5.40 -28.89 13.61
C PRO A 241 6.09 -27.68 14.20
N GLY A 242 5.33 -26.75 14.80
CA GLY A 242 5.83 -25.54 15.43
C GLY A 242 6.24 -24.43 14.47
N LYS A 243 6.19 -24.63 13.14
CA LYS A 243 6.44 -23.60 12.15
C LYS A 243 5.16 -23.00 11.61
N THR A 244 5.27 -21.78 11.10
CA THR A 244 4.17 -21.09 10.40
C THR A 244 4.59 -20.69 8.99
N ARG A 245 3.63 -20.58 8.08
CA ARG A 245 3.82 -20.04 6.73
C ARG A 245 2.89 -18.86 6.49
N LEU A 246 3.28 -18.00 5.57
CA LEU A 246 2.44 -16.91 5.10
C LEU A 246 1.63 -17.37 3.89
N VAL A 247 0.34 -17.04 3.89
CA VAL A 247 -0.58 -17.24 2.77
C VAL A 247 -1.41 -15.98 2.56
N GLY A 248 -1.94 -15.83 1.37
CA GLY A 248 -2.86 -14.75 1.04
C GLY A 248 -4.31 -15.02 1.40
N ASP A 249 -5.18 -14.15 0.90
CA ASP A 249 -6.64 -14.33 0.95
C ASP A 249 -7.13 -15.25 -0.18
N VAL A 250 -6.27 -15.52 -1.16
CA VAL A 250 -6.55 -16.35 -2.33
C VAL A 250 -5.90 -17.72 -2.17
N ALA A 251 -6.63 -18.79 -2.47
CA ALA A 251 -6.10 -20.16 -2.55
C ALA A 251 -5.21 -20.29 -3.80
N PHE A 252 -3.96 -19.82 -3.67
CA PHE A 252 -3.02 -19.56 -4.76
C PHE A 252 -2.89 -20.75 -5.72
N ALA A 253 -2.67 -21.96 -5.19
CA ALA A 253 -2.38 -23.13 -6.03
C ALA A 253 -3.53 -23.46 -7.01
N GLU A 254 -4.76 -23.44 -6.53
CA GLU A 254 -5.92 -23.76 -7.38
C GLU A 254 -6.34 -22.58 -8.28
N VAL A 255 -6.19 -21.33 -7.79
CA VAL A 255 -6.54 -20.13 -8.56
C VAL A 255 -5.55 -19.89 -9.69
N ALA A 256 -4.28 -20.22 -9.52
CA ALA A 256 -3.27 -20.13 -10.56
C ALA A 256 -3.56 -21.00 -11.81
N GLU A 257 -4.39 -22.04 -11.67
CA GLU A 257 -4.79 -22.88 -12.81
C GLU A 257 -5.90 -22.24 -13.66
N VAL A 258 -6.60 -21.20 -13.14
CA VAL A 258 -7.76 -20.57 -13.78
C VAL A 258 -7.49 -19.12 -14.15
N ALA A 259 -6.80 -18.37 -13.31
CA ALA A 259 -6.47 -16.97 -13.55
C ALA A 259 -5.54 -16.79 -14.75
N GLY A 260 -5.58 -15.62 -15.39
CA GLY A 260 -4.60 -15.24 -16.41
C GLY A 260 -3.30 -14.76 -15.77
N SER A 261 -3.40 -14.07 -14.62
CA SER A 261 -2.26 -13.60 -13.83
C SER A 261 -2.61 -13.51 -12.36
N ILE A 262 -1.62 -13.70 -11.46
CA ILE A 262 -1.84 -13.71 -10.02
C ILE A 262 -0.61 -13.25 -9.25
N THR A 263 -0.81 -12.51 -8.16
CA THR A 263 0.26 -12.17 -7.22
C THR A 263 0.49 -13.31 -6.23
N PRO A 264 1.75 -13.68 -5.92
CA PRO A 264 2.08 -14.64 -4.86
C PRO A 264 2.03 -13.98 -3.47
N VAL A 265 1.82 -14.80 -2.44
CA VAL A 265 2.01 -14.39 -1.04
C VAL A 265 2.92 -15.40 -0.35
N PRO A 266 4.10 -14.96 0.15
CA PRO A 266 4.68 -13.62 0.09
C PRO A 266 5.29 -13.27 -1.29
N GLY A 267 5.55 -11.98 -1.53
CA GLY A 267 6.33 -11.53 -2.69
C GLY A 267 5.52 -10.80 -3.78
N GLY A 268 4.19 -10.71 -3.62
CA GLY A 268 3.29 -9.91 -4.47
C GLY A 268 3.18 -8.47 -3.99
N VAL A 269 2.03 -8.11 -3.42
CA VAL A 269 1.70 -6.71 -3.05
C VAL A 269 2.59 -6.15 -1.93
N GLY A 270 2.96 -6.96 -0.92
CA GLY A 270 3.70 -6.47 0.25
C GLY A 270 4.97 -5.67 -0.06
N PRO A 271 5.88 -6.13 -0.95
CA PRO A 271 7.05 -5.36 -1.35
C PRO A 271 6.73 -4.00 -1.98
N MET A 272 5.61 -3.89 -2.70
CA MET A 272 5.18 -2.65 -3.33
C MET A 272 4.80 -1.58 -2.32
N THR A 273 4.23 -1.95 -1.17
CA THR A 273 3.82 -0.99 -0.14
C THR A 273 4.98 -0.07 0.28
N ILE A 274 6.18 -0.64 0.53
CA ILE A 274 7.34 0.16 0.92
C ILE A 274 7.86 0.99 -0.27
N ALA A 275 7.91 0.41 -1.47
CA ALA A 275 8.35 1.14 -2.64
C ALA A 275 7.43 2.34 -2.97
N CYS A 276 6.10 2.17 -2.81
CA CYS A 276 5.12 3.25 -2.96
C CYS A 276 5.23 4.32 -1.86
N LEU A 277 5.58 3.93 -0.62
CA LEU A 277 5.85 4.90 0.45
C LEU A 277 7.02 5.81 0.09
N LEU A 278 8.12 5.26 -0.44
CA LEU A 278 9.26 6.03 -0.89
C LEU A 278 8.92 6.91 -2.10
N HIS A 279 8.13 6.38 -3.04
CA HIS A 279 7.60 7.17 -4.15
C HIS A 279 6.78 8.36 -3.64
N ASN A 280 5.81 8.15 -2.74
CA ASN A 280 4.99 9.22 -2.17
C ASN A 280 5.84 10.25 -1.43
N THR A 281 6.88 9.82 -0.69
CA THR A 281 7.80 10.73 0.00
C THR A 281 8.56 11.64 -0.99
N LEU A 282 9.04 11.09 -2.09
CA LEU A 282 9.66 11.89 -3.16
C LEU A 282 8.65 12.87 -3.77
N GLN A 283 7.42 12.43 -4.04
CA GLN A 283 6.39 13.31 -4.58
C GLN A 283 6.00 14.42 -3.59
N ALA A 284 5.91 14.14 -2.28
CA ALA A 284 5.68 15.13 -1.23
C ALA A 284 6.80 16.18 -1.21
N ALA A 285 8.07 15.75 -1.22
CA ALA A 285 9.21 16.64 -1.26
C ALA A 285 9.17 17.57 -2.49
N ARG A 286 8.83 17.02 -3.66
CA ARG A 286 8.70 17.79 -4.91
C ARG A 286 7.56 18.80 -4.86
N MET A 287 6.40 18.39 -4.34
CA MET A 287 5.23 19.27 -4.19
C MET A 287 5.58 20.46 -3.27
N ARG A 288 6.20 20.20 -2.12
CA ARG A 288 6.60 21.22 -1.15
C ARG A 288 7.69 22.16 -1.70
N ALA A 289 8.55 21.67 -2.60
CA ALA A 289 9.53 22.48 -3.31
C ALA A 289 8.96 23.21 -4.54
N GLY A 290 7.66 23.16 -4.82
CA GLY A 290 7.04 23.78 -6.00
C GLY A 290 7.40 23.11 -7.33
N LEU A 291 7.97 21.90 -7.31
CA LEU A 291 8.38 21.16 -8.50
C LEU A 291 7.21 20.31 -9.06
N ALA A 292 7.19 20.12 -10.37
CA ALA A 292 6.24 19.19 -11.00
C ALA A 292 6.43 17.76 -10.49
N ALA A 293 5.36 16.94 -10.52
CA ALA A 293 5.48 15.51 -10.22
C ALA A 293 6.54 14.85 -11.09
N ASP A 294 7.28 13.90 -10.52
CA ASP A 294 8.23 13.11 -11.29
C ASP A 294 7.46 12.06 -12.11
N ARG A 295 7.37 12.27 -13.42
CA ARG A 295 6.67 11.36 -14.33
C ARG A 295 7.50 10.13 -14.70
N GLY A 296 8.78 10.11 -14.34
CA GLY A 296 9.68 8.98 -14.52
C GLY A 296 9.58 7.92 -13.42
N VAL A 297 8.70 8.16 -12.44
CA VAL A 297 8.52 7.25 -11.29
C VAL A 297 7.08 6.76 -11.24
#